data_c7921201abbbde7882cec05a0419b1e7
#
_entry.id   c7921201abbbde7882cec05a0419b1e7
#
_cell.length_a   1.000
_cell.length_b   1.000
_cell.length_c   1.000
_cell.angle_alpha   90.00
_cell.angle_beta   90.00
_cell.angle_gamma   90.00
#
_symmetry.space_group_name_H-M   'P 1'
#
loop_
_entity.id
_entity.type
_entity.pdbx_description
1 polymer ?
#
loop_
_entity_poly.entity_id
_entity_poly.type
_entity_poly.pdbx_seq_one_letter_code
_entity_poly.pdbx_strand_id
1 'polypeptide(L)'
;MSTYKPLHCDLHDYLEIACLCGYTLDIELTNGQRLTAQAITTRNSSTREEFLEVETAEGRQEISLDQLLAIKPLDKDARFGRVLLGDE
;
A
#
# COMPACT_ATOMS: atom_id res chain seq x y z
N MET A 1 -16.58 1.85 17.67
CA MET A 1 -15.20 2.19 17.93
C MET A 1 -14.32 1.57 16.88
N SER A 2 -13.49 2.38 16.31
CA SER A 2 -12.60 1.93 15.23
C SER A 2 -11.19 1.78 15.77
N THR A 3 -10.58 0.65 15.52
CA THR A 3 -9.19 0.44 15.88
C THR A 3 -8.43 0.06 14.61
N TYR A 4 -7.15 0.35 14.65
CA TYR A 4 -6.29 -0.03 13.57
C TYR A 4 -6.27 -1.56 13.43
N LYS A 5 -6.42 -2.04 12.20
CA LYS A 5 -6.34 -3.48 11.92
C LYS A 5 -5.05 -3.76 11.19
N PRO A 6 -4.13 -4.51 11.79
CA PRO A 6 -2.92 -4.89 11.08
C PRO A 6 -3.26 -5.75 9.87
N LEU A 7 -2.48 -5.63 8.81
CA LEU A 7 -2.64 -6.48 7.67
C LEU A 7 -2.22 -7.91 8.00
N HIS A 8 -2.88 -8.85 7.36
CA HIS A 8 -2.46 -10.23 7.43
C HIS A 8 -1.02 -10.34 6.91
N CYS A 9 -0.24 -11.26 7.46
CA CYS A 9 1.17 -11.40 7.09
C CYS A 9 1.35 -11.61 5.59
N ASP A 10 0.50 -12.42 4.98
CA ASP A 10 0.61 -12.68 3.55
C ASP A 10 0.40 -11.42 2.73
N LEU A 11 -0.52 -10.56 3.17
CA LEU A 11 -0.79 -9.31 2.48
C LEU A 11 0.36 -8.33 2.65
N HIS A 12 0.98 -8.36 3.82
CA HIS A 12 2.13 -7.50 4.08
C HIS A 12 3.30 -7.83 3.15
N ASP A 13 3.47 -9.10 2.81
CA ASP A 13 4.52 -9.53 1.91
C ASP A 13 4.39 -8.89 0.54
N TYR A 14 3.16 -8.72 0.05
CA TYR A 14 2.96 -8.06 -1.24
C TYR A 14 3.45 -6.62 -1.21
N LEU A 15 3.22 -5.92 -0.10
CA LEU A 15 3.70 -4.55 0.04
C LEU A 15 5.23 -4.51 0.08
N GLU A 16 5.85 -5.46 0.77
CA GLU A 16 7.30 -5.53 0.83
C GLU A 16 7.91 -5.80 -0.53
N ILE A 17 7.31 -6.71 -1.29
CA ILE A 17 7.77 -6.99 -2.65
C ILE A 17 7.65 -5.75 -3.52
N ALA A 18 6.53 -5.05 -3.41
CA ALA A 18 6.33 -3.85 -4.22
C ALA A 18 7.37 -2.79 -3.90
N CYS A 19 7.69 -2.62 -2.62
CA CYS A 19 8.69 -1.65 -2.21
C CYS A 19 10.09 -2.07 -2.66
N LEU A 20 10.41 -3.34 -2.49
CA LEU A 20 11.72 -3.86 -2.85
C LEU A 20 11.98 -3.70 -4.34
N CYS A 21 10.98 -3.95 -5.16
CA CYS A 21 11.10 -3.86 -6.61
C CYS A 21 10.83 -2.46 -7.14
N GLY A 22 10.33 -1.56 -6.31
CA GLY A 22 10.02 -0.20 -6.75
C GLY A 22 8.86 -0.14 -7.73
N TYR A 23 7.86 -1.01 -7.55
CA TYR A 23 6.72 -1.04 -8.47
C TYR A 23 5.93 0.25 -8.42
N THR A 24 5.43 0.67 -9.59
CA THR A 24 4.40 1.70 -9.65
C THR A 24 3.07 1.01 -9.44
N LEU A 25 2.29 1.51 -8.48
CA LEU A 25 1.05 0.87 -8.06
C LEU A 25 -0.14 1.74 -8.40
N ASP A 26 -1.21 1.09 -8.84
CA ASP A 26 -2.54 1.67 -8.85
C ASP A 26 -3.13 1.34 -7.47
N ILE A 27 -3.31 2.37 -6.65
CA ILE A 27 -3.69 2.22 -5.25
C ILE A 27 -5.14 2.62 -5.09
N GLU A 28 -5.93 1.73 -4.50
CA GLU A 28 -7.33 2.01 -4.20
C GLU A 28 -7.46 2.17 -2.69
N LEU A 29 -8.14 3.23 -2.28
CA LEU A 29 -8.32 3.53 -0.86
C LEU A 29 -9.74 3.18 -0.42
N THR A 30 -9.89 2.93 0.87
CA THR A 30 -11.19 2.53 1.42
C THR A 30 -12.25 3.62 1.30
N ASN A 31 -11.84 4.88 1.12
CA ASN A 31 -12.79 5.98 0.95
C ASN A 31 -13.22 6.17 -0.51
N GLY A 32 -12.83 5.26 -1.39
CA GLY A 32 -13.20 5.33 -2.79
C GLY A 32 -12.24 6.08 -3.68
N GLN A 33 -11.21 6.67 -3.11
CA GLN A 33 -10.21 7.38 -3.92
C GLN A 33 -9.20 6.42 -4.49
N ARG A 34 -8.57 6.84 -5.56
CA ARG A 34 -7.51 6.07 -6.22
C ARG A 34 -6.37 6.99 -6.57
N LEU A 35 -5.17 6.43 -6.54
CA LEU A 35 -3.99 7.18 -6.98
C LEU A 35 -2.97 6.22 -7.56
N THR A 36 -2.07 6.78 -8.36
CA THR A 36 -0.96 6.03 -8.92
C THR A 36 0.32 6.57 -8.30
N ALA A 37 1.12 5.68 -7.73
CA ALA A 37 2.33 6.09 -7.03
C ALA A 37 3.32 4.95 -7.01
N GLN A 38 4.60 5.31 -6.86
CA GLN A 38 5.66 4.31 -6.77
C GLN A 38 5.86 3.93 -5.30
N ALA A 39 5.89 2.63 -5.03
CA ALA A 39 6.13 2.13 -3.68
C ALA A 39 7.59 2.37 -3.30
N ILE A 40 7.80 2.95 -2.12
CA ILE A 40 9.13 3.25 -1.62
C ILE A 40 9.50 2.33 -0.46
N THR A 41 8.73 2.38 0.62
CA THR A 41 9.00 1.55 1.78
C THR A 41 7.77 1.53 2.69
N THR A 42 7.79 0.61 3.65
CA THR A 42 6.78 0.62 4.72
C THR A 42 7.43 1.17 5.98
N ARG A 43 6.64 1.81 6.81
CA ARG A 43 7.11 2.43 8.04
C ARG A 43 6.16 2.14 9.18
N ASN A 44 6.71 2.08 10.38
CA ASN A 44 5.91 1.95 11.60
C ASN A 44 6.03 3.23 12.40
N SER A 45 4.92 3.69 12.95
CA SER A 45 4.93 4.83 13.86
C SER A 45 5.19 4.35 15.28
N SER A 46 5.38 5.31 16.17
CA SER A 46 5.56 4.99 17.59
C SER A 46 4.30 4.40 18.21
N THR A 47 3.15 4.56 17.57
CA THR A 47 1.89 4.00 18.04
C THR A 47 1.58 2.65 17.38
N ARG A 48 2.55 2.06 16.71
CA ARG A 48 2.43 0.77 16.02
C ARG A 48 1.53 0.79 14.80
N GLU A 49 1.15 1.97 14.34
CA GLU A 49 0.48 2.07 13.06
C GLU A 49 1.48 1.91 11.94
N GLU A 50 1.04 1.29 10.87
CA GLU A 50 1.90 1.03 9.72
C GLU A 50 1.49 1.90 8.56
N PHE A 51 2.47 2.37 7.80
CA PHE A 51 2.26 3.25 6.66
C PHE A 51 3.02 2.74 5.47
N LEU A 52 2.45 2.97 4.29
CA LEU A 52 3.15 2.77 3.02
C LEU A 52 3.62 4.15 2.54
N GLU A 53 4.92 4.29 2.38
CA GLU A 53 5.48 5.51 1.82
C GLU A 53 5.57 5.35 0.31
N VAL A 54 5.00 6.32 -0.41
CA VAL A 54 4.96 6.27 -1.87
C VAL A 54 5.43 7.60 -2.43
N GLU A 55 5.85 7.57 -3.69
CA GLU A 55 6.20 8.77 -4.40
C GLU A 55 5.20 9.02 -5.51
N THR A 56 4.59 10.21 -5.48
CA THR A 56 3.62 10.63 -6.50
C THR A 56 4.23 11.76 -7.32
N ALA A 57 3.48 12.21 -8.32
CA ALA A 57 3.91 13.35 -9.14
C ALA A 57 4.06 14.60 -8.28
N GLU A 58 3.42 14.66 -7.14
CA GLU A 58 3.46 15.83 -6.25
C GLU A 58 4.45 15.67 -5.11
N GLY A 59 5.15 14.53 -5.03
CA GLY A 59 6.12 14.28 -3.98
C GLY A 59 5.78 13.06 -3.17
N ARG A 60 6.44 12.92 -2.03
CA ARG A 60 6.25 11.74 -1.19
C ARG A 60 5.04 11.89 -0.29
N GLN A 61 4.35 10.79 -0.12
CA GLN A 61 3.19 10.72 0.76
C GLN A 61 3.25 9.44 1.57
N GLU A 62 2.61 9.46 2.74
CA GLU A 62 2.43 8.28 3.56
C GLU A 62 0.96 7.94 3.61
N ILE A 63 0.65 6.65 3.44
CA ILE A 63 -0.71 6.15 3.47
C ILE A 63 -0.80 5.10 4.56
N SER A 64 -1.73 5.29 5.50
CA SER A 64 -1.93 4.29 6.54
C SER A 64 -2.40 2.99 5.90
N LEU A 65 -1.86 1.87 6.34
CA LEU A 65 -2.18 0.59 5.73
C LEU A 65 -3.64 0.21 5.91
N ASP A 66 -4.29 0.70 6.97
CA ASP A 66 -5.71 0.42 7.16
C ASP A 66 -6.60 1.21 6.20
N GLN A 67 -6.04 2.16 5.48
CA GLN A 67 -6.77 2.90 4.45
C GLN A 67 -6.60 2.29 3.07
N LEU A 68 -5.75 1.30 2.91
CA LEU A 68 -5.53 0.65 1.64
C LEU A 68 -6.63 -0.39 1.40
N LEU A 69 -7.33 -0.25 0.30
CA LEU A 69 -8.29 -1.27 -0.12
C LEU A 69 -7.63 -2.30 -1.00
N ALA A 70 -6.91 -1.84 -2.01
CA ALA A 70 -6.25 -2.74 -2.95
C ALA A 70 -5.07 -2.05 -3.61
N ILE A 71 -4.12 -2.84 -4.06
CA ILE A 71 -3.00 -2.35 -4.87
C ILE A 71 -2.86 -3.23 -6.10
N LYS A 72 -2.40 -2.63 -7.18
CA LYS A 72 -2.17 -3.34 -8.42
C LYS A 72 -0.90 -2.81 -9.07
N PRO A 73 0.13 -3.65 -9.22
CA PRO A 73 1.35 -3.20 -9.92
C PRO A 73 1.05 -2.93 -11.38
N LEU A 74 1.60 -1.85 -11.89
CA LEU A 74 1.44 -1.48 -13.29
C LEU A 74 2.63 -1.94 -14.13
N ASP A 75 3.67 -2.47 -13.49
CA ASP A 75 4.85 -2.93 -14.17
C ASP A 75 4.57 -4.24 -14.91
N LYS A 76 5.16 -4.37 -16.08
CA LYS A 76 4.94 -5.53 -16.93
C LYS A 76 5.37 -6.83 -16.27
N ASP A 77 6.48 -6.78 -15.56
CA ASP A 77 7.09 -7.98 -14.98
C ASP A 77 6.79 -8.10 -13.49
N ALA A 78 5.69 -7.49 -13.05
CA ALA A 78 5.32 -7.55 -11.65
C ALA A 78 5.04 -8.98 -11.23
N ARG A 79 5.40 -9.29 -9.99
CA ARG A 79 5.29 -10.65 -9.46
C ARG A 79 3.87 -10.99 -9.00
N PHE A 80 2.98 -10.01 -8.97
CA PHE A 80 1.60 -10.25 -8.56
C PHE A 80 0.68 -9.27 -9.27
N GLY A 81 -0.60 -9.60 -9.28
CA GLY A 81 -1.61 -8.71 -9.84
C GLY A 81 -2.30 -7.90 -8.76
N ARG A 82 -3.56 -7.55 -9.01
CA ARG A 82 -4.33 -6.79 -8.03
C ARG A 82 -4.52 -7.60 -6.76
N VAL A 83 -4.22 -6.99 -5.62
CA VAL A 83 -4.33 -7.62 -4.32
C VAL A 83 -5.29 -6.81 -3.47
N LEU A 84 -6.30 -7.46 -2.93
CA LEU A 84 -7.25 -6.84 -2.03
C LEU A 84 -6.69 -6.90 -0.62
N LEU A 85 -6.47 -5.73 -0.02
CA LEU A 85 -5.83 -5.63 1.28
C LEU A 85 -6.81 -5.34 2.39
N GLY A 86 -7.88 -4.64 2.09
CA GLY A 86 -8.84 -4.23 3.09
C GLY A 86 -10.15 -4.98 2.98
N ASP A 87 -10.96 -4.84 4.01
CA ASP A 87 -12.32 -5.35 3.99
C ASP A 87 -13.21 -4.31 3.32
N GLU A 88 -14.14 -4.80 2.57
CA GLU A 88 -15.14 -3.93 1.99
C GLU A 88 -16.26 -3.67 2.95
#